data_81db933c438ef07f5dc02ac7c3cb9ed5
#
_entry.id   81db933c438ef07f5dc02ac7c3cb9ed5
#
_cell.length_a   1.000
_cell.length_b   1.000
_cell.length_c   1.000
_cell.angle_alpha   90.00
_cell.angle_beta   90.00
_cell.angle_gamma   90.00
#
_symmetry.space_group_name_H-M   'P 1'
#
loop_
_entity.id
_entity.type
_entity.pdbx_description
1 polymer ?
#
loop_
_entity_poly.entity_id
_entity_poly.type
_entity_poly.pdbx_seq_one_letter_code
_entity_poly.pdbx_strand_id
1 'polypeptide(L)'
;MNGPYPQAAAAIAMATCLALYPATPRATALAVTTAVPPSSIRQAPSFFRMHVGRFEVTALLDGTHPFPASTVAVDARPGEIERLLADQFLPAPFEGMINAFLVNLGDRLVLIDTGAGDLYGKEGGGLVGVLAAAGYGPDQIDDIYITHLHEDHAGGLLRGGKAVFPRAIVHVSQADFDFWTNDSNKASVSPLLQPFFPAIQKVLKPYVAAGRVKPFAPDADFGSGLSAISAPGHTPGHSFFRLQDASATMLFWGDTVHMAPVQFPEPDIAIKYDWNVPEAIAARKAVLAEAADKGWLVAAAHISFPGIGHVTKLPHGAYQWLPVNYTLNR
;
A
#
# COMPACT_ATOMS: atom_id res chain seq x y z
N MET A 1 -27.43 46.78 -61.34
CA MET A 1 -27.28 47.93 -62.25
C MET A 1 -26.21 48.84 -61.73
N ASN A 2 -25.24 49.07 -62.49
CA ASN A 2 -23.97 49.78 -62.28
C ASN A 2 -24.09 51.22 -61.86
N GLY A 3 -23.05 51.69 -61.14
CA GLY A 3 -22.74 53.12 -61.12
C GLY A 3 -21.47 53.34 -60.28
N PRO A 4 -20.47 54.04 -60.79
CA PRO A 4 -19.08 54.01 -60.35
C PRO A 4 -18.72 55.18 -59.42
N TYR A 5 -17.67 55.00 -58.62
CA TYR A 5 -17.02 55.98 -57.77
C TYR A 5 -16.22 57.03 -58.54
N PRO A 6 -16.11 58.25 -58.06
CA PRO A 6 -15.03 59.15 -58.51
C PRO A 6 -13.92 59.25 -57.45
N GLN A 7 -12.70 59.15 -57.89
CA GLN A 7 -11.47 59.47 -57.16
C GLN A 7 -11.31 61.00 -57.02
N ALA A 8 -10.92 61.42 -55.82
CA ALA A 8 -10.39 62.77 -55.60
C ALA A 8 -8.96 62.64 -55.05
N ALA A 9 -8.01 63.10 -55.82
CA ALA A 9 -6.63 63.25 -55.42
C ALA A 9 -6.44 64.56 -54.67
N ALA A 10 -5.85 64.47 -53.45
CA ALA A 10 -5.35 65.65 -52.72
C ALA A 10 -3.85 65.47 -52.48
N ALA A 11 -3.07 66.30 -53.04
CA ALA A 11 -1.64 66.43 -52.79
C ALA A 11 -1.45 67.21 -51.50
N ILE A 12 -0.65 66.67 -50.59
CA ILE A 12 -0.20 67.36 -49.34
C ILE A 12 1.33 67.33 -49.31
N ALA A 13 1.86 68.51 -49.14
CA ALA A 13 3.28 68.84 -49.13
C ALA A 13 4.03 68.18 -47.91
N MET A 14 5.21 67.65 -48.16
CA MET A 14 6.13 67.22 -47.15
C MET A 14 6.79 68.39 -46.43
N ALA A 15 6.60 68.53 -45.14
CA ALA A 15 7.47 69.28 -44.23
C ALA A 15 8.32 68.28 -43.43
N THR A 16 9.62 68.27 -43.69
CA THR A 16 10.60 67.48 -42.98
C THR A 16 10.94 68.14 -41.66
N CYS A 17 10.40 67.62 -40.55
CA CYS A 17 10.91 67.90 -39.23
C CYS A 17 11.88 66.78 -38.81
N LEU A 18 13.17 67.07 -38.75
CA LEU A 18 14.17 66.20 -38.11
C LEU A 18 13.95 66.29 -36.60
N ALA A 19 13.31 65.31 -36.03
CA ALA A 19 13.26 65.10 -34.60
C ALA A 19 14.46 64.20 -34.19
N LEU A 20 15.37 64.79 -33.44
CA LEU A 20 16.43 64.06 -32.70
C LEU A 20 15.79 63.23 -31.60
N TYR A 21 15.65 61.93 -31.81
CA TYR A 21 15.27 60.99 -30.76
C TYR A 21 16.51 60.64 -29.94
N PRO A 22 16.45 60.75 -28.60
CA PRO A 22 17.53 60.23 -27.75
C PRO A 22 17.54 58.70 -27.88
N ALA A 23 18.73 58.13 -28.06
CA ALA A 23 18.96 56.69 -28.14
C ALA A 23 18.57 56.08 -26.76
N THR A 24 17.50 55.34 -26.73
CA THR A 24 17.15 54.48 -25.61
C THR A 24 18.20 53.41 -25.44
N PRO A 25 18.69 53.17 -24.22
CA PRO A 25 19.63 52.09 -23.99
C PRO A 25 18.95 50.75 -24.31
N ARG A 26 19.56 50.04 -25.24
CA ARG A 26 19.15 48.67 -25.63
C ARG A 26 19.30 47.79 -24.41
N ALA A 27 18.18 47.41 -23.78
CA ALA A 27 18.19 46.44 -22.71
C ALA A 27 18.81 45.13 -23.25
N THR A 28 19.98 44.79 -22.76
CA THR A 28 20.61 43.50 -23.01
C THR A 28 19.69 42.45 -22.36
N ALA A 29 18.95 41.75 -23.14
CA ALA A 29 18.20 40.59 -22.67
C ALA A 29 19.23 39.59 -22.15
N LEU A 30 19.31 39.46 -20.84
CA LEU A 30 19.99 38.33 -20.22
C LEU A 30 19.29 37.07 -20.74
N ALA A 31 19.98 36.32 -21.57
CA ALA A 31 19.55 34.98 -21.95
C ALA A 31 19.53 34.15 -20.68
N VAL A 32 18.36 34.00 -20.10
CA VAL A 32 18.12 32.99 -19.05
C VAL A 32 18.24 31.65 -19.76
N THR A 33 19.41 31.05 -19.71
CA THR A 33 19.57 29.65 -20.04
C THR A 33 18.80 28.87 -18.98
N THR A 34 17.58 28.49 -19.28
CA THR A 34 16.82 27.52 -18.49
C THR A 34 17.48 26.16 -18.71
N ALA A 35 18.57 25.91 -17.96
CA ALA A 35 19.09 24.56 -17.84
C ALA A 35 17.95 23.68 -17.29
N VAL A 36 17.57 22.64 -18.00
CA VAL A 36 16.64 21.65 -17.50
C VAL A 36 17.24 21.09 -16.20
N PRO A 37 16.54 21.18 -15.06
CA PRO A 37 17.09 20.64 -13.82
C PRO A 37 17.35 19.14 -13.99
N PRO A 38 18.38 18.59 -13.35
CA PRO A 38 18.62 17.15 -13.38
C PRO A 38 17.37 16.41 -12.91
N SER A 39 17.03 15.30 -13.57
CA SER A 39 15.89 14.49 -13.21
C SER A 39 15.98 14.07 -11.75
N SER A 40 14.91 14.27 -10.98
CA SER A 40 14.81 13.73 -9.63
C SER A 40 14.57 12.23 -9.70
N ILE A 41 15.42 11.46 -8.99
CA ILE A 41 15.21 10.02 -8.81
C ILE A 41 14.27 9.70 -7.63
N ARG A 42 13.80 10.73 -6.92
CA ARG A 42 12.88 10.55 -5.79
C ARG A 42 11.45 10.46 -6.30
N GLN A 43 10.77 9.41 -5.89
CA GLN A 43 9.33 9.28 -6.08
C GLN A 43 8.58 10.30 -5.20
N ALA A 44 7.37 10.67 -5.62
CA ALA A 44 6.45 11.42 -4.78
C ALA A 44 6.12 10.64 -3.49
N PRO A 45 5.71 11.31 -2.39
CA PRO A 45 5.27 10.62 -1.19
C PRO A 45 4.17 9.61 -1.52
N SER A 46 4.35 8.34 -1.10
CA SER A 46 3.49 7.24 -1.48
C SER A 46 2.39 7.05 -0.44
N PHE A 47 1.44 8.00 -0.38
CA PHE A 47 0.19 7.84 0.33
C PHE A 47 -1.01 8.15 -0.59
N PHE A 48 -2.11 7.45 -0.34
CA PHE A 48 -3.37 7.65 -1.05
C PHE A 48 -4.52 7.66 -0.03
N ARG A 49 -5.43 8.63 -0.13
CA ARG A 49 -6.49 8.85 0.84
C ARG A 49 -7.86 8.72 0.20
N MET A 50 -8.78 8.06 0.91
CA MET A 50 -10.18 7.95 0.52
C MET A 50 -11.09 7.81 1.76
N HIS A 51 -12.40 7.83 1.55
CA HIS A 51 -13.37 7.57 2.61
C HIS A 51 -14.06 6.21 2.41
N VAL A 52 -14.36 5.58 3.55
CA VAL A 52 -15.22 4.39 3.65
C VAL A 52 -16.35 4.78 4.60
N GLY A 53 -17.49 5.17 4.03
CA GLY A 53 -18.52 5.85 4.80
C GLY A 53 -17.98 7.13 5.43
N ARG A 54 -18.09 7.26 6.76
CA ARG A 54 -17.58 8.43 7.52
C ARG A 54 -16.07 8.35 7.83
N PHE A 55 -15.44 7.20 7.66
CA PHE A 55 -14.04 6.97 8.04
C PHE A 55 -13.09 7.37 6.92
N GLU A 56 -12.01 8.07 7.27
CA GLU A 56 -10.89 8.31 6.35
C GLU A 56 -9.91 7.15 6.41
N VAL A 57 -9.57 6.59 5.25
CA VAL A 57 -8.57 5.54 5.09
C VAL A 57 -7.43 6.09 4.24
N THR A 58 -6.20 5.97 4.74
CA THR A 58 -4.98 6.36 4.02
C THR A 58 -4.11 5.15 3.80
N ALA A 59 -3.92 4.72 2.55
CA ALA A 59 -2.90 3.75 2.18
C ALA A 59 -1.51 4.39 2.30
N LEU A 60 -0.55 3.65 2.85
CA LEU A 60 0.82 4.07 3.11
C LEU A 60 1.77 3.00 2.56
N LEU A 61 2.68 3.36 1.66
CA LEU A 61 3.70 2.44 1.15
C LEU A 61 4.92 2.48 2.06
N ASP A 62 5.22 1.38 2.76
CA ASP A 62 6.43 1.24 3.57
C ASP A 62 7.68 1.03 2.71
N GLY A 63 7.56 0.20 1.68
CA GLY A 63 8.67 -0.13 0.81
C GLY A 63 8.29 -1.01 -0.36
N THR A 64 9.29 -1.32 -1.17
CA THR A 64 9.19 -2.26 -2.28
C THR A 64 10.43 -3.13 -2.34
N HIS A 65 10.29 -4.37 -2.79
CA HIS A 65 11.41 -5.30 -2.91
C HIS A 65 11.23 -6.26 -4.09
N PRO A 66 12.33 -6.79 -4.66
CA PRO A 66 12.24 -7.82 -5.68
C PRO A 66 11.61 -9.10 -5.11
N PHE A 67 10.36 -9.40 -5.50
CA PHE A 67 9.64 -10.58 -5.03
C PHE A 67 9.98 -11.79 -5.91
N PRO A 68 10.56 -12.88 -5.35
CA PRO A 68 11.06 -14.00 -6.12
C PRO A 68 9.95 -15.01 -6.45
N ALA A 69 8.91 -14.59 -7.17
CA ALA A 69 7.67 -15.32 -7.43
C ALA A 69 7.89 -16.78 -7.86
N SER A 70 8.73 -17.01 -8.88
CA SER A 70 9.03 -18.36 -9.39
C SER A 70 9.70 -19.27 -8.37
N THR A 71 10.44 -18.69 -7.40
CA THR A 71 11.13 -19.45 -6.37
C THR A 71 10.22 -19.83 -5.21
N VAL A 72 9.29 -18.93 -4.86
CA VAL A 72 8.43 -19.10 -3.68
C VAL A 72 7.07 -19.71 -3.99
N ALA A 73 6.63 -19.72 -5.25
CA ALA A 73 5.37 -20.35 -5.65
C ALA A 73 5.37 -21.84 -5.33
N VAL A 74 4.21 -22.34 -4.89
CA VAL A 74 3.91 -23.74 -4.59
C VAL A 74 2.79 -24.21 -5.51
N ASP A 75 2.94 -25.43 -6.04
CA ASP A 75 1.95 -26.10 -6.92
C ASP A 75 1.75 -25.41 -8.29
N ALA A 76 2.71 -24.57 -8.72
CA ALA A 76 2.73 -24.01 -10.06
C ALA A 76 3.38 -24.99 -11.07
N ARG A 77 2.86 -25.03 -12.28
CA ARG A 77 3.45 -25.78 -13.40
C ARG A 77 4.76 -25.12 -13.86
N PRO A 78 5.73 -25.87 -14.42
CA PRO A 78 6.95 -25.28 -14.97
C PRO A 78 6.66 -24.14 -15.98
N GLY A 79 7.27 -22.98 -15.78
CA GLY A 79 7.13 -21.79 -16.62
C GLY A 79 5.80 -21.04 -16.48
N GLU A 80 4.90 -21.48 -15.60
CA GLU A 80 3.59 -20.86 -15.42
C GLU A 80 3.68 -19.49 -14.77
N ILE A 81 4.51 -19.35 -13.75
CA ILE A 81 4.71 -18.07 -13.05
C ILE A 81 5.25 -17.02 -14.00
N GLU A 82 6.32 -17.37 -14.76
CA GLU A 82 6.93 -16.47 -15.73
C GLU A 82 5.94 -16.04 -16.81
N ARG A 83 5.10 -16.98 -17.30
CA ARG A 83 4.05 -16.67 -18.27
C ARG A 83 3.01 -15.72 -17.70
N LEU A 84 2.49 -15.99 -16.51
CA LEU A 84 1.47 -15.14 -15.85
C LEU A 84 1.99 -13.73 -15.54
N LEU A 85 3.27 -13.61 -15.16
CA LEU A 85 3.92 -12.30 -15.01
C LEU A 85 4.08 -11.59 -16.35
N ALA A 86 4.53 -12.30 -17.40
CA ALA A 86 4.72 -11.73 -18.73
C ALA A 86 3.41 -11.26 -19.36
N ASP A 87 2.29 -11.97 -19.12
CA ASP A 87 0.95 -11.57 -19.54
C ASP A 87 0.52 -10.20 -18.94
N GLN A 88 1.15 -9.78 -17.86
CA GLN A 88 0.97 -8.50 -17.18
C GLN A 88 2.15 -7.53 -17.40
N PHE A 89 3.07 -7.83 -18.34
CA PHE A 89 4.28 -7.05 -18.63
C PHE A 89 5.23 -6.90 -17.43
N LEU A 90 5.26 -7.87 -16.52
CA LEU A 90 6.11 -7.86 -15.34
C LEU A 90 7.32 -8.81 -15.51
N PRO A 91 8.50 -8.43 -15.01
CA PRO A 91 9.67 -9.30 -14.98
C PRO A 91 9.56 -10.37 -13.88
N ALA A 92 10.43 -11.36 -13.92
CA ALA A 92 10.67 -12.28 -12.81
C ALA A 92 12.13 -12.14 -12.32
N PRO A 93 12.39 -11.64 -11.08
CA PRO A 93 11.42 -11.22 -10.06
C PRO A 93 10.67 -9.94 -10.46
N PHE A 94 9.47 -9.73 -9.90
CA PHE A 94 8.74 -8.48 -10.02
C PHE A 94 8.85 -7.64 -8.75
N GLU A 95 8.48 -6.36 -8.82
CA GLU A 95 8.53 -5.47 -7.66
C GLU A 95 7.35 -5.73 -6.74
N GLY A 96 7.61 -6.31 -5.57
CA GLY A 96 6.63 -6.54 -4.50
C GLY A 96 6.42 -5.28 -3.68
N MET A 97 5.19 -5.04 -3.24
CA MET A 97 4.79 -3.90 -2.42
C MET A 97 4.66 -4.30 -0.96
N ILE A 98 4.90 -3.34 -0.05
CA ILE A 98 4.61 -3.47 1.37
C ILE A 98 3.73 -2.28 1.76
N ASN A 99 2.40 -2.50 1.74
CA ASN A 99 1.43 -1.48 2.09
C ASN A 99 0.96 -1.64 3.53
N ALA A 100 0.78 -0.52 4.23
CA ALA A 100 0.08 -0.41 5.49
C ALA A 100 -1.06 0.61 5.35
N PHE A 101 -1.99 0.65 6.30
CA PHE A 101 -3.17 1.50 6.17
C PHE A 101 -3.45 2.24 7.48
N LEU A 102 -3.61 3.56 7.39
CA LEU A 102 -4.07 4.38 8.50
C LEU A 102 -5.58 4.59 8.37
N VAL A 103 -6.30 4.39 9.46
CA VAL A 103 -7.74 4.62 9.55
C VAL A 103 -8.01 5.68 10.62
N ASN A 104 -8.64 6.78 10.23
CA ASN A 104 -9.17 7.76 11.15
C ASN A 104 -10.63 7.40 11.48
N LEU A 105 -10.86 6.90 12.69
CA LEU A 105 -12.19 6.52 13.18
C LEU A 105 -12.99 7.72 13.76
N GLY A 106 -12.36 8.92 13.78
CA GLY A 106 -12.95 10.15 14.33
C GLY A 106 -12.57 10.39 15.79
N ASP A 107 -12.58 9.34 16.61
CA ASP A 107 -12.19 9.38 18.03
C ASP A 107 -10.78 8.87 18.30
N ARG A 108 -10.19 8.14 17.36
CA ARG A 108 -8.83 7.57 17.45
C ARG A 108 -8.23 7.30 16.06
N LEU A 109 -6.90 7.26 16.02
CA LEU A 109 -6.12 6.87 14.85
C LEU A 109 -5.65 5.43 14.98
N VAL A 110 -5.98 4.64 13.99
CA VAL A 110 -5.70 3.20 13.93
C VAL A 110 -4.76 2.92 12.76
N LEU A 111 -3.70 2.16 12.99
CA LEU A 111 -2.83 1.66 11.93
C LEU A 111 -3.05 0.16 11.74
N ILE A 112 -3.26 -0.26 10.50
CA ILE A 112 -3.32 -1.67 10.10
C ILE A 112 -1.98 -2.03 9.47
N ASP A 113 -1.21 -2.90 10.13
CA ASP A 113 0.17 -3.25 9.87
C ASP A 113 1.15 -2.07 9.97
N THR A 114 2.44 -2.35 10.00
CA THR A 114 3.49 -1.35 10.22
C THR A 114 4.63 -1.39 9.20
N GLY A 115 4.52 -2.25 8.19
CA GLY A 115 5.60 -2.47 7.24
C GLY A 115 6.77 -3.27 7.82
N ALA A 116 7.84 -3.37 7.04
CA ALA A 116 9.04 -4.15 7.37
C ALA A 116 10.03 -3.41 8.30
N GLY A 117 9.93 -2.09 8.38
CA GLY A 117 10.86 -1.29 9.18
C GLY A 117 12.32 -1.55 8.81
N ASP A 118 13.19 -1.68 9.83
CA ASP A 118 14.63 -1.92 9.64
C ASP A 118 14.94 -3.36 9.17
N LEU A 119 13.96 -4.30 9.19
CA LEU A 119 14.21 -5.71 8.88
C LEU A 119 14.53 -5.95 7.40
N TYR A 120 14.00 -5.12 6.49
CA TYR A 120 14.28 -5.20 5.05
C TYR A 120 15.32 -4.17 4.59
N GLY A 121 16.05 -3.53 5.52
CA GLY A 121 17.10 -2.57 5.21
C GLY A 121 16.59 -1.40 4.39
N LYS A 122 17.13 -1.20 3.18
CA LYS A 122 16.73 -0.10 2.28
C LYS A 122 15.42 -0.36 1.50
N GLU A 123 14.92 -1.58 1.54
CA GLU A 123 13.73 -2.02 0.81
C GLU A 123 12.43 -1.81 1.61
N GLY A 124 12.56 -1.48 2.92
CA GLY A 124 11.46 -1.16 3.83
C GLY A 124 11.75 0.07 4.69
N GLY A 125 10.88 0.32 5.68
CA GLY A 125 11.07 1.36 6.70
C GLY A 125 10.73 2.77 6.25
N GLY A 126 10.03 2.93 5.14
CA GLY A 126 9.52 4.20 4.63
C GLY A 126 8.30 4.73 5.37
N LEU A 127 7.57 3.86 6.08
CA LEU A 127 6.26 4.15 6.68
C LEU A 127 6.22 5.45 7.48
N VAL A 128 7.18 5.68 8.37
CA VAL A 128 7.20 6.89 9.23
C VAL A 128 7.32 8.17 8.39
N GLY A 129 8.13 8.14 7.33
CA GLY A 129 8.28 9.27 6.41
C GLY A 129 7.01 9.51 5.59
N VAL A 130 6.35 8.45 5.15
CA VAL A 130 5.10 8.51 4.40
C VAL A 130 3.94 8.97 5.29
N LEU A 131 3.89 8.49 6.54
CA LEU A 131 2.94 8.93 7.55
C LEU A 131 3.06 10.44 7.81
N ALA A 132 4.32 10.94 7.96
CA ALA A 132 4.58 12.37 8.11
C ALA A 132 4.15 13.18 6.88
N ALA A 133 4.40 12.68 5.67
CA ALA A 133 3.94 13.30 4.43
C ALA A 133 2.41 13.33 4.31
N ALA A 134 1.72 12.34 4.89
CA ALA A 134 0.27 12.31 5.00
C ALA A 134 -0.30 13.22 6.10
N GLY A 135 0.56 13.87 6.90
CA GLY A 135 0.18 14.83 7.94
C GLY A 135 0.03 14.24 9.35
N TYR A 136 0.56 13.04 9.59
CA TYR A 136 0.45 12.34 10.87
C TYR A 136 1.82 11.99 11.45
N GLY A 137 1.90 11.91 12.77
CA GLY A 137 3.11 11.45 13.49
C GLY A 137 2.89 10.10 14.19
N PRO A 138 3.96 9.32 14.42
CA PRO A 138 3.86 8.04 15.15
C PRO A 138 3.31 8.18 16.57
N ASP A 139 3.47 9.34 17.20
CA ASP A 139 2.96 9.66 18.53
C ASP A 139 1.45 9.93 18.59
N GLN A 140 0.80 10.07 17.42
CA GLN A 140 -0.64 10.25 17.29
C GLN A 140 -1.39 8.92 17.13
N ILE A 141 -0.70 7.81 16.86
CA ILE A 141 -1.33 6.50 16.68
C ILE A 141 -1.75 5.94 18.02
N ASP A 142 -3.04 5.64 18.15
CA ASP A 142 -3.63 5.12 19.40
C ASP A 142 -3.62 3.60 19.44
N ASP A 143 -3.98 2.94 18.33
CA ASP A 143 -4.04 1.50 18.20
C ASP A 143 -3.33 1.02 16.93
N ILE A 144 -2.68 -0.12 16.98
CA ILE A 144 -2.08 -0.82 15.83
C ILE A 144 -2.68 -2.21 15.81
N TYR A 145 -3.26 -2.60 14.70
CA TYR A 145 -3.79 -3.93 14.46
C TYR A 145 -2.90 -4.64 13.45
N ILE A 146 -2.27 -5.73 13.87
CA ILE A 146 -1.38 -6.52 13.03
C ILE A 146 -2.17 -7.68 12.45
N THR A 147 -2.20 -7.78 11.10
CA THR A 147 -2.90 -8.85 10.41
C THR A 147 -2.32 -10.21 10.74
N HIS A 148 -0.99 -10.28 10.84
CA HIS A 148 -0.24 -11.45 11.27
C HIS A 148 1.22 -11.09 11.62
N LEU A 149 1.90 -11.97 12.34
CA LEU A 149 3.25 -11.68 12.82
C LEU A 149 4.35 -12.17 11.85
N HIS A 150 4.40 -11.60 10.63
CA HIS A 150 5.56 -11.65 9.75
C HIS A 150 6.34 -10.33 9.78
N GLU A 151 7.57 -10.37 9.26
CA GLU A 151 8.54 -9.28 9.36
C GLU A 151 8.09 -7.99 8.67
N ASP A 152 7.42 -8.11 7.55
CA ASP A 152 6.95 -6.99 6.72
C ASP A 152 5.58 -6.41 7.13
N HIS A 153 4.98 -6.97 8.18
CA HIS A 153 3.76 -6.42 8.82
C HIS A 153 4.04 -5.85 10.21
N ALA A 154 4.92 -6.49 10.98
CA ALA A 154 5.23 -6.08 12.35
C ALA A 154 6.59 -5.36 12.48
N GLY A 155 7.46 -5.42 11.48
CA GLY A 155 8.84 -4.91 11.56
C GLY A 155 8.94 -3.43 11.87
N GLY A 156 8.01 -2.63 11.34
CA GLY A 156 7.95 -1.19 11.56
C GLY A 156 7.60 -0.77 13.00
N LEU A 157 7.21 -1.71 13.87
CA LEU A 157 7.05 -1.45 15.30
C LEU A 157 8.37 -1.02 15.96
N LEU A 158 9.53 -1.43 15.42
CA LEU A 158 10.84 -1.15 15.99
C LEU A 158 11.75 -0.43 15.00
N ARG A 159 12.43 0.63 15.44
CA ARG A 159 13.47 1.31 14.65
C ARG A 159 14.66 1.65 15.55
N GLY A 160 15.87 1.27 15.11
CA GLY A 160 17.07 1.52 15.90
C GLY A 160 17.00 0.97 17.33
N GLY A 161 16.28 -0.13 17.56
CA GLY A 161 16.09 -0.77 18.88
C GLY A 161 15.05 -0.08 19.77
N LYS A 162 14.31 0.92 19.28
CA LYS A 162 13.29 1.66 20.03
C LYS A 162 11.90 1.47 19.43
N ALA A 163 10.87 1.48 20.27
CA ALA A 163 9.48 1.50 19.84
C ALA A 163 9.21 2.76 18.97
N VAL A 164 8.62 2.55 17.80
CA VAL A 164 8.30 3.64 16.86
C VAL A 164 7.04 4.39 17.28
N PHE A 165 6.05 3.67 17.82
CA PHE A 165 4.74 4.22 18.19
C PHE A 165 4.59 4.25 19.73
N PRO A 166 4.99 5.38 20.38
CA PRO A 166 5.19 5.40 21.83
C PRO A 166 3.92 5.32 22.65
N ARG A 167 2.76 5.62 22.04
CA ARG A 167 1.44 5.59 22.73
C ARG A 167 0.61 4.38 22.34
N ALA A 168 0.85 3.81 21.16
CA ALA A 168 -0.02 2.81 20.58
C ALA A 168 -0.13 1.53 21.42
N ILE A 169 -1.32 0.97 21.46
CA ILE A 169 -1.58 -0.41 21.86
C ILE A 169 -1.47 -1.27 20.61
N VAL A 170 -0.69 -2.34 20.67
CA VAL A 170 -0.50 -3.29 19.57
C VAL A 170 -1.43 -4.48 19.78
N HIS A 171 -2.38 -4.65 18.88
CA HIS A 171 -3.33 -5.75 18.85
C HIS A 171 -2.84 -6.81 17.86
N VAL A 172 -2.70 -8.04 18.33
CA VAL A 172 -2.29 -9.19 17.55
C VAL A 172 -3.23 -10.36 17.82
N SER A 173 -3.41 -11.27 16.89
CA SER A 173 -4.14 -12.51 17.18
C SER A 173 -3.47 -13.28 18.30
N GLN A 174 -4.26 -13.85 19.24
CA GLN A 174 -3.73 -14.69 20.32
C GLN A 174 -2.95 -15.88 19.75
N ALA A 175 -3.45 -16.48 18.65
CA ALA A 175 -2.80 -17.64 18.05
C ALA A 175 -1.42 -17.28 17.47
N ASP A 176 -1.27 -16.14 16.80
CA ASP A 176 0.03 -15.69 16.29
C ASP A 176 0.95 -15.28 17.42
N PHE A 177 0.44 -14.56 18.43
CA PHE A 177 1.25 -14.19 19.58
C PHE A 177 1.85 -15.40 20.25
N ASP A 178 1.04 -16.42 20.59
CA ASP A 178 1.50 -17.65 21.25
C ASP A 178 2.45 -18.45 20.36
N PHE A 179 2.22 -18.45 19.05
CA PHE A 179 3.04 -19.20 18.10
C PHE A 179 4.43 -18.58 17.93
N TRP A 180 4.52 -17.30 17.53
CA TRP A 180 5.78 -16.65 17.16
C TRP A 180 6.64 -16.22 18.35
N THR A 181 6.04 -16.09 19.55
CA THR A 181 6.81 -15.78 20.76
C THR A 181 7.35 -17.02 21.49
N ASN A 182 7.01 -18.22 21.04
CA ASN A 182 7.46 -19.47 21.64
C ASN A 182 8.46 -20.21 20.71
N ASP A 183 9.73 -20.23 21.11
CA ASP A 183 10.80 -20.87 20.33
C ASP A 183 10.60 -22.38 20.12
N SER A 184 9.76 -23.06 20.94
CA SER A 184 9.47 -24.48 20.73
C SER A 184 8.75 -24.76 19.42
N ASN A 185 8.05 -23.77 18.87
CA ASN A 185 7.34 -23.86 17.58
C ASN A 185 8.28 -23.72 16.37
N LYS A 186 9.51 -23.25 16.57
CA LYS A 186 10.48 -23.00 15.51
C LYS A 186 10.82 -24.24 14.67
N ALA A 187 10.83 -25.40 15.29
CA ALA A 187 11.08 -26.68 14.60
C ALA A 187 9.87 -27.14 13.75
N SER A 188 8.69 -26.59 13.94
CA SER A 188 7.47 -26.96 13.20
C SER A 188 7.31 -26.23 11.87
N VAL A 189 8.13 -25.22 11.59
CA VAL A 189 8.10 -24.46 10.34
C VAL A 189 9.28 -24.77 9.43
N SER A 190 9.14 -24.41 8.15
CA SER A 190 10.22 -24.53 7.18
C SER A 190 11.45 -23.70 7.61
N PRO A 191 12.67 -24.06 7.17
CA PRO A 191 13.86 -23.26 7.43
C PRO A 191 13.73 -21.79 6.98
N LEU A 192 12.89 -21.51 5.99
CA LEU A 192 12.61 -20.16 5.49
C LEU A 192 11.95 -19.27 6.56
N LEU A 193 11.06 -19.82 7.37
CA LEU A 193 10.29 -19.09 8.39
C LEU A 193 10.98 -19.05 9.76
N GLN A 194 11.98 -19.89 10.01
CA GLN A 194 12.65 -19.95 11.31
C GLN A 194 13.29 -18.62 11.75
N PRO A 195 13.88 -17.78 10.87
CA PRO A 195 14.42 -16.47 11.24
C PRO A 195 13.36 -15.49 11.76
N PHE A 196 12.08 -15.67 11.41
CA PHE A 196 11.00 -14.75 11.81
C PHE A 196 10.77 -14.76 13.33
N PHE A 197 10.99 -15.89 14.00
CA PHE A 197 10.84 -15.99 15.45
C PHE A 197 11.65 -14.94 16.24
N PRO A 198 13.00 -14.92 16.14
CA PRO A 198 13.79 -13.92 16.85
C PRO A 198 13.52 -12.49 16.36
N ALA A 199 13.17 -12.29 15.08
CA ALA A 199 12.84 -10.99 14.53
C ALA A 199 11.55 -10.43 15.18
N ILE A 200 10.48 -11.22 15.21
CA ILE A 200 9.19 -10.85 15.81
C ILE A 200 9.31 -10.64 17.32
N GLN A 201 9.99 -11.54 18.04
CA GLN A 201 10.23 -11.36 19.46
C GLN A 201 10.98 -10.05 19.76
N LYS A 202 11.97 -9.71 18.91
CA LYS A 202 12.72 -8.46 19.03
C LYS A 202 11.84 -7.22 18.83
N VAL A 203 10.98 -7.20 17.82
CA VAL A 203 10.14 -6.03 17.53
C VAL A 203 9.03 -5.86 18.57
N LEU A 204 8.46 -6.95 19.10
CA LEU A 204 7.44 -6.89 20.14
C LEU A 204 8.00 -6.55 21.52
N LYS A 205 9.26 -6.83 21.80
CA LYS A 205 9.87 -6.70 23.13
C LYS A 205 9.58 -5.38 23.85
N PRO A 206 9.77 -4.18 23.26
CA PRO A 206 9.51 -2.93 23.97
C PRO A 206 8.02 -2.71 24.27
N TYR A 207 7.12 -3.22 23.44
CA TYR A 207 5.67 -3.13 23.66
C TYR A 207 5.20 -4.11 24.73
N VAL A 208 5.71 -5.34 24.73
CA VAL A 208 5.46 -6.32 25.81
C VAL A 208 5.95 -5.78 27.14
N ALA A 209 7.19 -5.27 27.20
CA ALA A 209 7.76 -4.70 28.42
C ALA A 209 6.96 -3.52 28.98
N ALA A 210 6.29 -2.77 28.11
CA ALA A 210 5.43 -1.64 28.46
C ALA A 210 3.96 -2.04 28.73
N GLY A 211 3.61 -3.33 28.67
CA GLY A 211 2.22 -3.81 28.79
C GLY A 211 1.28 -3.32 27.68
N ARG A 212 1.83 -3.02 26.50
CA ARG A 212 1.10 -2.45 25.38
C ARG A 212 0.86 -3.42 24.22
N VAL A 213 1.01 -4.71 24.43
CA VAL A 213 0.53 -5.75 23.50
C VAL A 213 -0.76 -6.32 24.07
N LYS A 214 -1.81 -6.36 23.27
CA LYS A 214 -3.12 -6.92 23.61
C LYS A 214 -3.50 -7.98 22.57
N PRO A 215 -3.25 -9.26 22.88
CA PRO A 215 -3.76 -10.34 22.04
C PRO A 215 -5.28 -10.35 22.00
N PHE A 216 -5.86 -10.63 20.81
CA PHE A 216 -7.32 -10.73 20.63
C PHE A 216 -7.75 -12.15 20.23
N ALA A 217 -8.97 -12.49 20.60
CA ALA A 217 -9.62 -13.74 20.21
C ALA A 217 -10.09 -13.71 18.74
N PRO A 218 -10.30 -14.87 18.09
CA PRO A 218 -10.92 -14.92 16.77
C PRO A 218 -12.21 -14.10 16.70
N ASP A 219 -12.44 -13.43 15.56
CA ASP A 219 -13.65 -12.66 15.26
C ASP A 219 -13.99 -11.55 16.28
N ALA A 220 -12.95 -10.96 16.89
CA ALA A 220 -13.10 -9.88 17.87
C ALA A 220 -13.73 -8.62 17.26
N ASP A 221 -14.61 -7.99 18.02
CA ASP A 221 -15.17 -6.67 17.72
C ASP A 221 -14.42 -5.59 18.52
N PHE A 222 -13.89 -4.59 17.85
CA PHE A 222 -13.10 -3.50 18.45
C PHE A 222 -13.92 -2.20 18.59
N GLY A 223 -15.20 -2.24 18.23
CA GLY A 223 -16.07 -1.08 18.21
C GLY A 223 -15.80 -0.13 17.03
N SER A 224 -16.56 0.95 16.95
CA SER A 224 -16.46 1.97 15.87
C SER A 224 -16.47 1.39 14.45
N GLY A 225 -17.10 0.21 14.26
CA GLY A 225 -17.20 -0.46 12.96
C GLY A 225 -15.97 -1.28 12.55
N LEU A 226 -14.94 -1.41 13.41
CA LEU A 226 -13.76 -2.22 13.15
C LEU A 226 -13.88 -3.59 13.86
N SER A 227 -13.66 -4.68 13.12
CA SER A 227 -13.67 -6.05 13.65
C SER A 227 -12.61 -6.91 12.98
N ALA A 228 -12.14 -7.96 13.68
CA ALA A 228 -11.33 -9.01 13.08
C ALA A 228 -12.20 -10.10 12.45
N ILE A 229 -11.66 -10.82 11.50
CA ILE A 229 -12.19 -12.06 10.94
C ILE A 229 -11.03 -13.04 10.92
N SER A 230 -11.17 -14.17 11.60
CA SER A 230 -10.12 -15.20 11.64
C SER A 230 -9.93 -15.84 10.26
N ALA A 231 -8.69 -15.91 9.80
CA ALA A 231 -8.33 -16.45 8.49
C ALA A 231 -7.00 -17.22 8.55
N PRO A 232 -6.90 -18.27 9.38
CA PRO A 232 -5.66 -19.03 9.52
C PRO A 232 -5.24 -19.68 8.21
N GLY A 233 -3.95 -19.98 8.11
CA GLY A 233 -3.35 -20.66 6.95
C GLY A 233 -2.03 -20.02 6.55
N HIS A 234 -2.01 -18.73 6.23
CA HIS A 234 -0.75 -18.01 5.99
C HIS A 234 0.09 -17.98 7.27
N THR A 235 -0.51 -17.62 8.40
CA THR A 235 0.00 -17.91 9.74
C THR A 235 -1.09 -18.57 10.57
N PRO A 236 -0.77 -19.16 11.76
CA PRO A 236 -1.77 -19.74 12.64
C PRO A 236 -2.87 -18.76 13.08
N GLY A 237 -2.53 -17.47 13.18
CA GLY A 237 -3.41 -16.42 13.66
C GLY A 237 -3.69 -15.32 12.65
N HIS A 238 -3.39 -15.54 11.36
CA HIS A 238 -3.70 -14.56 10.32
C HIS A 238 -5.16 -14.12 10.41
N SER A 239 -5.39 -12.81 10.34
CA SER A 239 -6.71 -12.20 10.51
C SER A 239 -6.91 -11.10 9.48
N PHE A 240 -8.10 -11.04 8.94
CA PHE A 240 -8.56 -9.86 8.21
C PHE A 240 -9.12 -8.83 9.19
N PHE A 241 -9.03 -7.56 8.86
CA PHE A 241 -9.77 -6.52 9.56
C PHE A 241 -10.85 -5.96 8.66
N ARG A 242 -12.08 -5.92 9.17
CA ARG A 242 -13.22 -5.37 8.44
C ARG A 242 -13.60 -4.03 9.06
N LEU A 243 -13.58 -2.98 8.23
CA LEU A 243 -14.10 -1.66 8.56
C LEU A 243 -15.45 -1.50 7.88
N GLN A 244 -16.49 -1.20 8.66
CA GLN A 244 -17.85 -1.07 8.18
C GLN A 244 -18.54 0.19 8.72
N ASP A 245 -19.14 0.97 7.82
CA ASP A 245 -20.01 2.09 8.15
C ASP A 245 -21.23 2.10 7.22
N ALA A 246 -22.41 1.93 7.80
CA ALA A 246 -23.67 1.75 7.04
C ALA A 246 -23.54 0.66 5.96
N SER A 247 -23.61 1.02 4.69
CA SER A 247 -23.46 0.08 3.55
C SER A 247 -22.02 -0.01 3.01
N ALA A 248 -21.10 0.84 3.46
CA ALA A 248 -19.72 0.83 3.02
C ALA A 248 -18.92 -0.17 3.84
N THR A 249 -18.18 -1.04 3.15
CA THR A 249 -17.31 -2.04 3.78
C THR A 249 -15.95 -2.05 3.10
N MET A 250 -14.88 -2.01 3.89
CA MET A 250 -13.52 -2.27 3.46
C MET A 250 -12.93 -3.43 4.24
N LEU A 251 -12.27 -4.33 3.55
CA LEU A 251 -11.57 -5.48 4.12
C LEU A 251 -10.07 -5.31 3.96
N PHE A 252 -9.33 -5.21 5.06
CA PHE A 252 -7.87 -5.30 5.09
C PHE A 252 -7.51 -6.78 5.23
N TRP A 253 -7.04 -7.39 4.15
CA TRP A 253 -6.94 -8.86 4.10
C TRP A 253 -5.52 -9.42 4.26
N GLY A 254 -4.55 -8.57 4.71
CA GLY A 254 -3.16 -9.00 4.93
C GLY A 254 -2.59 -9.78 3.75
N ASP A 255 -2.10 -10.98 4.02
CA ASP A 255 -1.37 -11.83 3.09
C ASP A 255 -2.24 -12.91 2.43
N THR A 256 -3.38 -12.48 1.94
CA THR A 256 -4.25 -13.32 1.12
C THR A 256 -3.70 -13.51 -0.29
N VAL A 257 -3.17 -12.44 -0.89
CA VAL A 257 -2.63 -12.39 -2.25
C VAL A 257 -1.29 -11.66 -2.24
N HIS A 258 -0.22 -12.37 -2.58
CA HIS A 258 1.15 -11.83 -2.72
C HIS A 258 1.52 -11.52 -4.16
N MET A 259 0.98 -12.30 -5.07
CA MET A 259 1.27 -12.25 -6.50
C MET A 259 -0.03 -12.02 -7.26
N ALA A 260 -0.50 -10.77 -7.31
CA ALA A 260 -1.76 -10.44 -7.98
C ALA A 260 -1.86 -11.01 -9.42
N PRO A 261 -0.82 -10.93 -10.27
CA PRO A 261 -0.83 -11.50 -11.62
C PRO A 261 -0.99 -13.01 -11.66
N VAL A 262 -0.69 -13.69 -10.56
CA VAL A 262 -0.70 -15.16 -10.44
C VAL A 262 -1.93 -15.62 -9.67
N GLN A 263 -2.14 -15.12 -8.45
CA GLN A 263 -3.11 -15.67 -7.52
C GLN A 263 -4.55 -15.21 -7.74
N PHE A 264 -4.79 -14.20 -8.57
CA PHE A 264 -6.15 -13.91 -9.04
C PHE A 264 -6.60 -14.88 -10.15
N PRO A 265 -5.83 -15.11 -11.23
CA PRO A 265 -6.23 -16.11 -12.22
C PRO A 265 -6.11 -17.54 -11.71
N GLU A 266 -5.15 -17.85 -10.86
CA GLU A 266 -4.86 -19.20 -10.34
C GLU A 266 -4.83 -19.18 -8.79
N PRO A 267 -5.98 -19.08 -8.11
CA PRO A 267 -6.03 -18.91 -6.66
C PRO A 267 -5.56 -20.14 -5.86
N ASP A 268 -5.37 -21.27 -6.50
CA ASP A 268 -4.81 -22.49 -5.91
C ASP A 268 -3.27 -22.46 -5.81
N ILE A 269 -2.58 -21.53 -6.50
CA ILE A 269 -1.14 -21.36 -6.36
C ILE A 269 -0.85 -20.68 -5.01
N ALA A 270 -0.13 -21.40 -4.14
CA ALA A 270 0.29 -20.94 -2.83
C ALA A 270 1.73 -20.43 -2.83
N ILE A 271 2.24 -20.04 -1.68
CA ILE A 271 3.63 -19.62 -1.51
C ILE A 271 4.29 -20.35 -0.33
N LYS A 272 5.62 -20.45 -0.37
CA LYS A 272 6.43 -21.12 0.67
C LYS A 272 6.41 -20.41 2.03
N TYR A 273 5.86 -19.19 2.09
CA TYR A 273 5.65 -18.46 3.35
C TYR A 273 4.34 -18.88 4.06
N ASP A 274 3.45 -19.61 3.39
CA ASP A 274 2.24 -20.13 4.02
C ASP A 274 2.60 -21.22 5.05
N TRP A 275 2.18 -21.02 6.31
CA TRP A 275 2.36 -21.99 7.40
C TRP A 275 1.59 -23.30 7.13
N ASN A 276 0.35 -23.17 6.64
CA ASN A 276 -0.51 -24.28 6.24
C ASN A 276 -1.10 -24.00 4.86
N VAL A 277 -0.47 -24.56 3.83
CA VAL A 277 -0.83 -24.30 2.42
C VAL A 277 -2.31 -24.62 2.12
N PRO A 278 -2.88 -25.77 2.50
CA PRO A 278 -4.31 -26.05 2.26
C PRO A 278 -5.26 -25.04 2.90
N GLU A 279 -4.98 -24.61 4.14
CA GLU A 279 -5.81 -23.62 4.84
C GLU A 279 -5.66 -22.24 4.21
N ALA A 280 -4.44 -21.82 3.82
CA ALA A 280 -4.19 -20.55 3.14
C ALA A 280 -4.96 -20.46 1.80
N ILE A 281 -4.94 -21.53 1.00
CA ILE A 281 -5.71 -21.62 -0.25
C ILE A 281 -7.20 -21.52 0.05
N ALA A 282 -7.70 -22.26 1.05
CA ALA A 282 -9.12 -22.25 1.42
C ALA A 282 -9.58 -20.85 1.86
N ALA A 283 -8.81 -20.20 2.73
CA ALA A 283 -9.08 -18.83 3.20
C ALA A 283 -9.08 -17.83 2.02
N ARG A 284 -8.08 -17.90 1.13
CA ARG A 284 -8.00 -17.08 -0.09
C ARG A 284 -9.24 -17.25 -0.97
N LYS A 285 -9.59 -18.47 -1.33
CA LYS A 285 -10.74 -18.75 -2.21
C LYS A 285 -12.05 -18.30 -1.59
N ALA A 286 -12.22 -18.47 -0.28
CA ALA A 286 -13.42 -18.03 0.44
C ALA A 286 -13.57 -16.51 0.41
N VAL A 287 -12.50 -15.78 0.75
CA VAL A 287 -12.57 -14.31 0.82
C VAL A 287 -12.62 -13.65 -0.56
N LEU A 288 -11.97 -14.22 -1.58
CA LEU A 288 -12.10 -13.74 -2.96
C LEU A 288 -13.54 -13.86 -3.45
N ALA A 289 -14.19 -15.00 -3.17
CA ALA A 289 -15.59 -15.22 -3.53
C ALA A 289 -16.51 -14.23 -2.79
N GLU A 290 -16.34 -14.08 -1.48
CA GLU A 290 -17.17 -13.20 -0.66
C GLU A 290 -16.99 -11.72 -1.02
N ALA A 291 -15.74 -11.25 -1.18
CA ALA A 291 -15.46 -9.88 -1.57
C ALA A 291 -16.05 -9.54 -2.94
N ALA A 292 -15.98 -10.48 -3.90
CA ALA A 292 -16.58 -10.32 -5.22
C ALA A 292 -18.11 -10.30 -5.18
N ASP A 293 -18.73 -11.20 -4.40
CA ASP A 293 -20.20 -11.29 -4.30
C ASP A 293 -20.81 -10.07 -3.59
N LYS A 294 -20.12 -9.56 -2.60
CA LYS A 294 -20.58 -8.40 -1.80
C LYS A 294 -20.12 -7.05 -2.35
N GLY A 295 -19.24 -7.05 -3.34
CA GLY A 295 -18.68 -5.82 -3.91
C GLY A 295 -17.86 -5.01 -2.89
N TRP A 296 -17.23 -5.67 -1.92
CA TRP A 296 -16.45 -4.99 -0.91
C TRP A 296 -15.23 -4.29 -1.50
N LEU A 297 -14.87 -3.14 -0.92
CA LEU A 297 -13.52 -2.61 -1.05
C LEU A 297 -12.55 -3.55 -0.32
N VAL A 298 -11.38 -3.74 -0.92
CA VAL A 298 -10.29 -4.50 -0.34
C VAL A 298 -9.06 -3.63 -0.25
N ALA A 299 -8.37 -3.70 0.88
CA ALA A 299 -7.06 -3.10 1.11
C ALA A 299 -6.04 -4.24 1.31
N ALA A 300 -5.03 -4.30 0.44
CA ALA A 300 -4.13 -5.43 0.28
C ALA A 300 -2.67 -5.04 0.52
N ALA A 301 -1.96 -5.82 1.32
CA ALA A 301 -0.57 -5.55 1.70
C ALA A 301 0.39 -5.60 0.50
N HIS A 302 0.23 -6.55 -0.41
CA HIS A 302 1.21 -6.84 -1.47
C HIS A 302 0.73 -6.55 -2.90
N ILE A 303 -0.42 -5.91 -3.06
CA ILE A 303 -0.89 -5.46 -4.38
C ILE A 303 -0.33 -4.06 -4.67
N SER A 304 -0.07 -3.79 -5.96
CA SER A 304 0.46 -2.50 -6.42
C SER A 304 -0.23 -1.32 -5.75
N PHE A 305 0.58 -0.38 -5.23
CA PHE A 305 0.10 0.80 -4.52
C PHE A 305 -1.01 1.53 -5.34
N PRO A 306 -2.11 1.98 -4.70
CA PRO A 306 -2.38 2.06 -3.27
C PRO A 306 -2.86 0.75 -2.61
N GLY A 307 -2.88 -0.38 -3.30
CA GLY A 307 -3.33 -1.66 -2.77
C GLY A 307 -4.84 -1.70 -2.47
N ILE A 308 -5.61 -0.75 -2.97
CA ILE A 308 -7.06 -0.66 -2.73
C ILE A 308 -7.83 -0.90 -4.02
N GLY A 309 -8.86 -1.74 -3.97
CA GLY A 309 -9.66 -2.08 -5.14
C GLY A 309 -10.85 -2.98 -4.81
N HIS A 310 -11.41 -3.55 -5.87
CA HIS A 310 -12.46 -4.56 -5.82
C HIS A 310 -11.97 -5.85 -6.47
N VAL A 311 -12.64 -6.93 -6.13
CA VAL A 311 -12.46 -8.23 -6.79
C VAL A 311 -13.69 -8.51 -7.63
N THR A 312 -13.50 -9.04 -8.83
CA THR A 312 -14.59 -9.56 -9.67
C THR A 312 -14.31 -10.99 -10.07
N LYS A 313 -15.38 -11.81 -10.21
CA LYS A 313 -15.29 -13.18 -10.66
C LYS A 313 -15.08 -13.23 -12.17
N LEU A 314 -14.23 -14.13 -12.60
CA LEU A 314 -14.05 -14.52 -13.98
C LEU A 314 -14.50 -15.99 -14.19
N PRO A 315 -14.64 -16.47 -15.45
CA PRO A 315 -14.89 -17.88 -15.74
C PRO A 315 -13.83 -18.81 -15.12
N HIS A 316 -14.21 -20.08 -14.91
CA HIS A 316 -13.34 -21.16 -14.43
C HIS A 316 -12.74 -20.95 -13.02
N GLY A 317 -13.38 -20.15 -12.16
CA GLY A 317 -12.95 -19.93 -10.79
C GLY A 317 -11.81 -18.91 -10.63
N ALA A 318 -11.43 -18.24 -11.72
CA ALA A 318 -10.50 -17.13 -11.70
C ALA A 318 -11.14 -15.83 -11.17
N TYR A 319 -10.31 -14.89 -10.82
CA TYR A 319 -10.70 -13.57 -10.37
C TYR A 319 -9.89 -12.49 -11.09
N GLN A 320 -10.34 -11.24 -10.97
CA GLN A 320 -9.64 -10.06 -11.45
C GLN A 320 -9.66 -8.98 -10.38
N TRP A 321 -8.52 -8.32 -10.22
CA TRP A 321 -8.39 -7.11 -9.43
C TRP A 321 -8.81 -5.88 -10.22
N LEU A 322 -9.66 -5.04 -9.64
CA LEU A 322 -10.09 -3.76 -10.18
C LEU A 322 -9.63 -2.66 -9.22
N PRO A 323 -8.51 -1.97 -9.48
CA PRO A 323 -8.03 -0.92 -8.61
C PRO A 323 -9.00 0.24 -8.54
N VAL A 324 -9.06 0.95 -7.40
CA VAL A 324 -9.86 2.17 -7.27
C VAL A 324 -9.34 3.26 -8.21
N ASN A 325 -10.25 4.08 -8.72
CA ASN A 325 -9.88 5.25 -9.48
C ASN A 325 -9.32 6.35 -8.58
N TYR A 326 -8.25 7.00 -9.04
CA TYR A 326 -7.77 8.22 -8.39
C TYR A 326 -8.77 9.36 -8.56
N THR A 327 -9.06 10.07 -7.47
CA THR A 327 -9.89 11.28 -7.49
C THR A 327 -9.40 12.29 -6.44
N LEU A 328 -9.47 13.57 -6.79
CA LEU A 328 -9.14 14.67 -5.87
C LEU A 328 -10.34 15.09 -5.00
N ASN A 329 -11.53 14.59 -5.29
CA ASN A 329 -12.79 15.08 -4.73
C ASN A 329 -13.44 14.11 -3.73
N ARG A 330 -12.66 13.42 -2.93
CA ARG A 330 -13.19 12.49 -1.91
C ARG A 330 -12.60 12.76 -0.56
#